data_04445b00e5270b4eb8469d11b8dcc30a
#
_entry.id   04445b00e5270b4eb8469d11b8dcc30a
#
_cell.length_a   1.000
_cell.length_b   1.000
_cell.length_c   1.000
_cell.angle_alpha   90.00
_cell.angle_beta   90.00
_cell.angle_gamma   90.00
#
_symmetry.space_group_name_H-M   'P 1'
#
loop_
_entity.id
_entity.type
_entity.pdbx_description
1 polymer ?
#
loop_
_entity_poly.entity_id
_entity_poly.type
_entity_poly.pdbx_seq_one_letter_code
_entity_poly.pdbx_strand_id
1 'polypeptide(L)'
;MSNAAPRPLDGITVVSLEHAIAAPFCTRQLADMGARVIKIERPGSGDFARGYDERVRGLSSHFVWTNRSKESLTLDLKRDAARGIMQRLLEQADVLVQNLAPGAAARLGLSFEALHEKHPRLIVCDISGYGVGGPYQDKKAYDLLIQSESGFLSVTGTAEEPVKAGCSIADISAGMYAYSAILNALLLRQKTGAGSRIDVSMLESMVEWMGFPMYYAFEGAAPPVRAGAAHASIYPYGPFPVGDGGTIMLGLQNEREWRVFCAQVLRQAELAEDPRFLGNSLRTANREALRALIVEAFSGLTVQQVTDRLEDAQIANARVNDMAGVWAHPQLRARERWSEVGSPAGVIPALLPPASSNAFAPRMDPVPAVGQNTDQVLASLGYAPEEVAQFHAQEVV
;
A
#
# COMPACT_ATOMS: atom_id res chain seq x y z
N MET A 1 -21.20 2.20 27.77
CA MET A 1 -21.06 1.75 26.37
C MET A 1 -20.84 2.99 25.53
N SER A 2 -19.74 3.08 24.79
CA SER A 2 -19.41 4.23 23.95
C SER A 2 -20.48 4.40 22.87
N ASN A 3 -21.06 5.60 22.77
CA ASN A 3 -22.08 5.97 21.78
C ASN A 3 -21.46 6.23 20.38
N ALA A 4 -20.33 5.57 20.07
CA ALA A 4 -19.68 5.70 18.76
C ALA A 4 -20.48 4.95 17.69
N ALA A 5 -20.65 5.56 16.52
CA ALA A 5 -21.28 4.90 15.39
C ALA A 5 -20.56 3.59 15.04
N PRO A 6 -21.28 2.52 14.67
CA PRO A 6 -20.68 1.25 14.34
C PRO A 6 -19.80 1.39 13.10
N ARG A 7 -18.65 0.72 13.08
CA ARG A 7 -17.77 0.64 11.94
C ARG A 7 -18.24 -0.43 10.95
N PRO A 8 -17.86 -0.34 9.67
CA PRO A 8 -18.33 -1.28 8.65
C PRO A 8 -18.03 -2.75 8.93
N LEU A 9 -16.93 -3.04 9.63
CA LEU A 9 -16.48 -4.40 9.93
C LEU A 9 -16.53 -4.75 11.44
N ASP A 10 -17.26 -3.98 12.25
CA ASP A 10 -17.51 -4.38 13.64
C ASP A 10 -18.22 -5.73 13.66
N GLY A 11 -17.73 -6.66 14.49
CA GLY A 11 -18.21 -8.04 14.59
C GLY A 11 -17.56 -9.03 13.62
N ILE A 12 -16.70 -8.58 12.71
CA ILE A 12 -15.89 -9.45 11.83
C ILE A 12 -14.58 -9.80 12.52
N THR A 13 -14.25 -11.10 12.57
CA THR A 13 -12.98 -11.62 13.09
C THR A 13 -12.10 -12.13 11.96
N VAL A 14 -10.86 -11.61 11.90
CA VAL A 14 -9.83 -11.99 10.94
C VAL A 14 -8.69 -12.65 11.68
N VAL A 15 -8.34 -13.85 11.30
CA VAL A 15 -7.12 -14.54 11.73
C VAL A 15 -6.08 -14.39 10.61
N SER A 16 -4.85 -14.00 10.94
CA SER A 16 -3.83 -13.79 9.92
C SER A 16 -2.50 -14.48 10.23
N LEU A 17 -1.97 -15.16 9.22
CA LEU A 17 -0.64 -15.77 9.17
C LEU A 17 0.19 -14.95 8.19
N GLU A 18 0.70 -13.84 8.65
CA GLU A 18 1.19 -12.77 7.78
C GLU A 18 2.59 -12.30 8.15
N HIS A 19 3.34 -11.87 7.13
CA HIS A 19 4.67 -11.32 7.26
C HIS A 19 4.88 -10.13 6.34
N ALA A 20 5.87 -9.31 6.64
CA ALA A 20 6.33 -8.18 5.84
C ALA A 20 5.25 -7.11 5.63
N ILE A 21 4.78 -6.96 4.38
CA ILE A 21 3.97 -5.80 3.99
C ILE A 21 2.62 -6.20 3.37
N ALA A 22 2.58 -7.07 2.36
CA ALA A 22 1.37 -7.30 1.56
C ALA A 22 0.13 -7.67 2.39
N ALA A 23 0.18 -8.79 3.10
CA ALA A 23 -0.91 -9.20 3.98
C ALA A 23 -1.09 -8.27 5.19
N PRO A 24 -0.02 -7.84 5.91
CA PRO A 24 -0.16 -6.86 6.99
C PRO A 24 -0.81 -5.54 6.56
N PHE A 25 -0.55 -5.05 5.34
CA PHE A 25 -1.18 -3.86 4.81
C PHE A 25 -2.68 -4.06 4.57
N CYS A 26 -3.08 -5.21 4.05
CA CYS A 26 -4.49 -5.61 3.89
C CYS A 26 -5.20 -5.66 5.25
N THR A 27 -4.67 -6.44 6.20
CA THR A 27 -5.33 -6.71 7.49
C THR A 27 -5.36 -5.48 8.40
N ARG A 28 -4.37 -4.58 8.31
CA ARG A 28 -4.42 -3.29 8.99
C ARG A 28 -5.61 -2.45 8.49
N GLN A 29 -5.91 -2.45 7.18
CA GLN A 29 -7.07 -1.73 6.66
C GLN A 29 -8.39 -2.35 7.15
N LEU A 30 -8.47 -3.69 7.23
CA LEU A 30 -9.63 -4.35 7.85
C LEU A 30 -9.77 -3.96 9.32
N ALA A 31 -8.67 -3.89 10.07
CA ALA A 31 -8.67 -3.44 11.47
C ALA A 31 -9.10 -1.98 11.62
N ASP A 32 -8.59 -1.07 10.77
CA ASP A 32 -9.01 0.33 10.75
C ASP A 32 -10.54 0.49 10.54
N MET A 33 -11.15 -0.44 9.79
CA MET A 33 -12.60 -0.45 9.50
C MET A 33 -13.43 -1.20 10.56
N GLY A 34 -12.82 -1.69 11.64
CA GLY A 34 -13.53 -2.29 12.78
C GLY A 34 -13.32 -3.78 12.97
N ALA A 35 -12.75 -4.53 12.02
CA ALA A 35 -12.52 -5.95 12.20
C ALA A 35 -11.57 -6.24 13.39
N ARG A 36 -11.86 -7.27 14.15
CA ARG A 36 -10.93 -7.84 15.12
C ARG A 36 -9.87 -8.63 14.33
N VAL A 37 -8.63 -8.16 14.30
CA VAL A 37 -7.54 -8.84 13.57
C VAL A 37 -6.58 -9.48 14.57
N ILE A 38 -6.53 -10.81 14.57
CA ILE A 38 -5.61 -11.62 15.38
C ILE A 38 -4.46 -12.07 14.49
N LYS A 39 -3.30 -11.44 14.67
CA LYS A 39 -2.06 -11.76 13.97
C LYS A 39 -1.32 -12.87 14.70
N ILE A 40 -1.14 -13.99 14.03
CA ILE A 40 -0.33 -15.12 14.53
C ILE A 40 1.15 -14.83 14.27
N GLU A 41 1.95 -14.85 15.31
CA GLU A 41 3.38 -14.58 15.26
C GLU A 41 4.19 -15.72 15.88
N ARG A 42 5.46 -15.82 15.56
CA ARG A 42 6.37 -16.79 16.18
C ARG A 42 6.67 -16.36 17.61
N PRO A 43 6.70 -17.28 18.58
CA PRO A 43 7.17 -16.96 19.92
C PRO A 43 8.56 -16.32 19.88
N GLY A 44 8.79 -15.32 20.70
CA GLY A 44 10.03 -14.59 20.84
C GLY A 44 10.39 -13.63 19.70
N SER A 45 10.40 -14.09 18.45
CA SER A 45 10.87 -13.28 17.31
C SER A 45 9.78 -12.48 16.58
N GLY A 46 8.54 -12.96 16.61
CA GLY A 46 7.42 -12.35 15.88
C GLY A 46 7.57 -12.40 14.37
N ASP A 47 6.96 -11.42 13.71
CA ASP A 47 7.11 -11.12 12.29
C ASP A 47 8.52 -10.58 12.03
N PHE A 48 9.20 -11.09 11.00
CA PHE A 48 10.55 -10.62 10.66
C PHE A 48 10.58 -9.13 10.27
N ALA A 49 9.46 -8.53 9.86
CA ALA A 49 9.38 -7.08 9.64
C ALA A 49 9.61 -6.25 10.90
N ARG A 50 9.50 -6.83 12.10
CA ARG A 50 9.86 -6.14 13.36
C ARG A 50 11.34 -5.77 13.42
N GLY A 51 12.19 -6.50 12.69
CA GLY A 51 13.64 -6.28 12.63
C GLY A 51 14.16 -5.60 11.35
N TYR A 52 13.31 -5.04 10.50
CA TYR A 52 13.76 -4.39 9.26
C TYR A 52 14.55 -3.10 9.48
N ASP A 53 14.20 -2.35 10.51
CA ASP A 53 14.90 -1.15 10.96
C ASP A 53 14.50 -0.81 12.41
N GLU A 54 15.11 0.24 12.98
CA GLU A 54 14.85 0.73 14.34
C GLU A 54 14.44 2.21 14.35
N ARG A 55 13.88 2.73 13.25
CA ARG A 55 13.67 4.16 13.00
C ARG A 55 12.60 4.79 13.87
N VAL A 56 11.65 4.02 14.39
CA VAL A 56 10.54 4.55 15.20
C VAL A 56 10.82 4.24 16.67
N ARG A 57 11.77 4.97 17.25
CA ARG A 57 12.18 4.81 18.67
C ARG A 57 12.54 3.35 19.03
N GLY A 58 13.33 2.70 18.17
CA GLY A 58 13.72 1.31 18.31
C GLY A 58 12.74 0.30 17.70
N LEU A 59 11.61 0.74 17.14
CA LEU A 59 10.69 -0.10 16.39
C LEU A 59 10.91 0.05 14.88
N SER A 60 10.59 -1.00 14.14
CA SER A 60 10.63 -0.98 12.68
C SER A 60 9.53 -0.09 12.10
N SER A 61 9.90 0.82 11.20
CA SER A 61 8.99 1.68 10.48
C SER A 61 7.97 0.90 9.65
N HIS A 62 8.37 -0.23 9.05
CA HIS A 62 7.50 -1.12 8.30
C HIS A 62 6.44 -1.77 9.20
N PHE A 63 6.86 -2.24 10.39
CA PHE A 63 5.94 -2.91 11.31
C PHE A 63 4.92 -1.94 11.91
N VAL A 64 5.33 -0.77 12.39
CA VAL A 64 4.40 0.21 12.98
C VAL A 64 3.39 0.71 11.96
N TRP A 65 3.81 0.88 10.70
CA TRP A 65 2.94 1.32 9.62
C TRP A 65 1.79 0.34 9.32
N THR A 66 2.07 -0.97 9.39
CA THR A 66 1.13 -1.99 8.91
C THR A 66 0.43 -2.78 10.01
N ASN A 67 0.65 -2.49 11.30
CA ASN A 67 0.17 -3.36 12.38
C ASN A 67 -0.59 -2.67 13.52
N ARG A 68 -0.99 -1.39 13.38
CA ARG A 68 -1.89 -0.77 14.37
C ARG A 68 -3.24 -1.50 14.42
N SER A 69 -3.92 -1.42 15.56
CA SER A 69 -5.27 -1.96 15.78
C SER A 69 -5.37 -3.48 15.62
N LYS A 70 -4.25 -4.23 15.68
CA LYS A 70 -4.22 -5.68 15.68
C LYS A 70 -3.93 -6.24 17.06
N GLU A 71 -4.33 -7.48 17.28
CA GLU A 71 -3.95 -8.30 18.42
C GLU A 71 -2.79 -9.21 18.00
N SER A 72 -1.69 -9.25 18.76
CA SER A 72 -0.58 -10.18 18.53
C SER A 72 -0.73 -11.40 19.42
N LEU A 73 -0.90 -12.55 18.79
CA LEU A 73 -0.90 -13.87 19.41
C LEU A 73 0.36 -14.62 18.99
N THR A 74 1.24 -14.97 19.93
CA THR A 74 2.34 -15.87 19.64
C THR A 74 1.86 -17.32 19.59
N LEU A 75 2.30 -18.09 18.58
CA LEU A 75 1.93 -19.48 18.42
C LEU A 75 2.97 -20.23 17.55
N ASP A 76 3.61 -21.27 18.12
CA ASP A 76 4.46 -22.17 17.35
C ASP A 76 3.62 -23.24 16.63
N LEU A 77 3.26 -22.97 15.38
CA LEU A 77 2.46 -23.87 14.56
C LEU A 77 3.09 -25.26 14.28
N LYS A 78 4.34 -25.48 14.68
CA LYS A 78 4.99 -26.79 14.61
C LYS A 78 4.64 -27.70 15.78
N ARG A 79 4.12 -27.15 16.87
CA ARG A 79 3.68 -27.89 18.06
C ARG A 79 2.26 -28.43 17.86
N ASP A 80 2.01 -29.67 18.28
CA ASP A 80 0.70 -30.28 18.11
C ASP A 80 -0.41 -29.54 18.89
N ALA A 81 -0.09 -29.00 20.07
CA ALA A 81 -1.03 -28.20 20.87
C ALA A 81 -1.49 -26.93 20.12
N ALA A 82 -0.63 -26.33 19.29
CA ALA A 82 -0.97 -25.18 18.48
C ALA A 82 -2.09 -25.44 17.47
N ARG A 83 -2.24 -26.67 16.99
CA ARG A 83 -3.33 -27.07 16.08
C ARG A 83 -4.69 -26.94 16.73
N GLY A 84 -4.80 -27.31 18.02
CA GLY A 84 -6.04 -27.17 18.79
C GLY A 84 -6.42 -25.68 18.98
N ILE A 85 -5.42 -24.84 19.25
CA ILE A 85 -5.62 -23.39 19.36
C ILE A 85 -6.08 -22.81 18.02
N MET A 86 -5.39 -23.15 16.91
CA MET A 86 -5.80 -22.73 15.57
C MET A 86 -7.22 -23.16 15.21
N GLN A 87 -7.61 -24.39 15.56
CA GLN A 87 -8.97 -24.86 15.29
C GLN A 87 -10.01 -24.01 16.01
N ARG A 88 -9.83 -23.73 17.31
CA ARG A 88 -10.74 -22.85 18.07
C ARG A 88 -10.76 -21.40 17.53
N LEU A 89 -9.63 -20.90 17.04
CA LEU A 89 -9.59 -19.59 16.37
C LEU A 89 -10.42 -19.58 15.10
N LEU A 90 -10.28 -20.61 14.26
CA LEU A 90 -10.99 -20.72 12.99
C LEU A 90 -12.49 -20.96 13.15
N GLU A 91 -12.95 -21.58 14.25
CA GLU A 91 -14.37 -21.70 14.60
C GLU A 91 -15.04 -20.33 14.82
N GLN A 92 -14.27 -19.31 15.23
CA GLN A 92 -14.75 -17.96 15.47
C GLN A 92 -14.37 -16.97 14.35
N ALA A 93 -13.57 -17.40 13.40
CA ALA A 93 -13.06 -16.53 12.33
C ALA A 93 -14.07 -16.39 11.18
N ASP A 94 -14.18 -15.18 10.66
CA ASP A 94 -14.87 -14.88 9.42
C ASP A 94 -13.94 -14.97 8.21
N VAL A 95 -12.68 -14.58 8.41
CA VAL A 95 -11.65 -14.51 7.36
C VAL A 95 -10.34 -15.08 7.89
N LEU A 96 -9.70 -15.91 7.10
CA LEU A 96 -8.29 -16.28 7.25
C LEU A 96 -7.49 -15.61 6.15
N VAL A 97 -6.46 -14.85 6.51
CA VAL A 97 -5.53 -14.22 5.55
C VAL A 97 -4.14 -14.81 5.74
N GLN A 98 -3.46 -15.16 4.65
CA GLN A 98 -2.09 -15.63 4.75
C GLN A 98 -1.24 -15.19 3.56
N ASN A 99 0.08 -14.98 3.79
CA ASN A 99 1.10 -14.80 2.75
C ASN A 99 2.36 -15.63 3.04
N LEU A 100 2.15 -16.85 3.50
CA LEU A 100 3.22 -17.81 3.77
C LEU A 100 3.89 -18.26 2.46
N ALA A 101 5.07 -18.88 2.58
CA ALA A 101 5.75 -19.49 1.43
C ALA A 101 4.84 -20.52 0.73
N PRO A 102 4.96 -20.69 -0.59
CA PRO A 102 4.13 -21.62 -1.34
C PRO A 102 4.00 -23.01 -0.69
N GLY A 103 2.77 -23.51 -0.60
CA GLY A 103 2.46 -24.81 0.02
C GLY A 103 2.55 -24.86 1.55
N ALA A 104 3.00 -23.80 2.24
CA ALA A 104 3.14 -23.85 3.69
C ALA A 104 1.79 -23.91 4.40
N ALA A 105 0.79 -23.15 3.98
CA ALA A 105 -0.56 -23.21 4.54
C ALA A 105 -1.17 -24.62 4.38
N ALA A 106 -1.02 -25.24 3.22
CA ALA A 106 -1.51 -26.61 2.98
C ALA A 106 -0.84 -27.64 3.91
N ARG A 107 0.48 -27.53 4.13
CA ARG A 107 1.20 -28.41 5.10
C ARG A 107 0.72 -28.23 6.54
N LEU A 108 0.20 -27.06 6.89
CA LEU A 108 -0.40 -26.78 8.20
C LEU A 108 -1.88 -27.17 8.29
N GLY A 109 -2.48 -27.70 7.21
CA GLY A 109 -3.91 -28.01 7.14
C GLY A 109 -4.81 -26.77 7.03
N LEU A 110 -4.25 -25.66 6.54
CA LEU A 110 -4.92 -24.36 6.44
C LEU A 110 -5.23 -23.96 4.98
N SER A 111 -5.23 -24.93 4.04
CA SER A 111 -5.73 -24.66 2.68
C SER A 111 -7.25 -24.50 2.69
N PHE A 112 -7.79 -23.79 1.70
CA PHE A 112 -9.23 -23.61 1.56
C PHE A 112 -9.97 -24.96 1.53
N GLU A 113 -9.46 -25.93 0.77
CA GLU A 113 -10.06 -27.26 0.61
C GLU A 113 -10.14 -28.00 1.97
N ALA A 114 -9.08 -27.91 2.79
CA ALA A 114 -9.04 -28.54 4.12
C ALA A 114 -9.97 -27.86 5.14
N LEU A 115 -10.22 -26.56 4.97
CA LEU A 115 -11.00 -25.75 5.91
C LEU A 115 -12.48 -25.67 5.53
N HIS A 116 -12.81 -25.67 4.23
CA HIS A 116 -14.17 -25.37 3.76
C HIS A 116 -15.20 -26.40 4.22
N GLU A 117 -14.84 -27.66 4.33
CA GLU A 117 -15.73 -28.72 4.83
C GLU A 117 -16.14 -28.48 6.29
N LYS A 118 -15.20 -28.01 7.12
CA LYS A 118 -15.42 -27.78 8.56
C LYS A 118 -15.96 -26.39 8.85
N HIS A 119 -15.56 -25.41 8.05
CA HIS A 119 -15.88 -24.00 8.20
C HIS A 119 -16.48 -23.42 6.91
N PRO A 120 -17.70 -23.84 6.50
CA PRO A 120 -18.27 -23.51 5.19
C PRO A 120 -18.52 -22.00 4.98
N ARG A 121 -18.49 -21.20 6.03
CA ARG A 121 -18.65 -19.75 5.98
C ARG A 121 -17.33 -18.98 5.98
N LEU A 122 -16.20 -19.65 6.23
CA LEU A 122 -14.88 -19.03 6.31
C LEU A 122 -14.44 -18.55 4.92
N ILE A 123 -14.00 -17.30 4.84
CA ILE A 123 -13.32 -16.76 3.68
C ILE A 123 -11.82 -16.97 3.88
N VAL A 124 -11.15 -17.60 2.90
CA VAL A 124 -9.70 -17.82 2.92
C VAL A 124 -9.07 -16.97 1.83
N CYS A 125 -8.18 -16.05 2.23
CA CYS A 125 -7.45 -15.17 1.33
C CYS A 125 -5.96 -15.53 1.34
N ASP A 126 -5.49 -16.09 0.25
CA ASP A 126 -4.11 -16.43 -0.01
C ASP A 126 -3.45 -15.32 -0.84
N ILE A 127 -2.36 -14.74 -0.34
CA ILE A 127 -1.55 -13.75 -1.07
C ILE A 127 -0.21 -14.39 -1.39
N SER A 128 0.14 -14.45 -2.67
CA SER A 128 1.38 -15.07 -3.13
C SER A 128 2.08 -14.24 -4.21
N GLY A 129 3.31 -14.62 -4.58
CA GLY A 129 4.04 -13.90 -5.63
C GLY A 129 3.40 -14.03 -7.01
N TYR A 130 2.97 -15.26 -7.37
CA TYR A 130 2.59 -15.58 -8.74
C TYR A 130 1.22 -16.25 -8.86
N GLY A 131 0.48 -16.40 -7.77
CA GLY A 131 -0.84 -17.08 -7.76
C GLY A 131 -0.70 -18.61 -7.75
N VAL A 132 -1.87 -19.26 -7.68
CA VAL A 132 -1.99 -20.73 -7.69
C VAL A 132 -2.10 -21.21 -9.13
N GLY A 133 -1.34 -22.25 -9.46
CA GLY A 133 -1.25 -22.79 -10.82
C GLY A 133 -0.18 -22.08 -11.65
N GLY A 134 0.07 -22.65 -12.85
CA GLY A 134 1.10 -22.14 -13.75
C GLY A 134 2.54 -22.48 -13.35
N PRO A 135 3.52 -22.11 -14.20
CA PRO A 135 4.91 -22.56 -14.05
C PRO A 135 5.65 -21.90 -12.88
N TYR A 136 5.13 -20.81 -12.30
CA TYR A 136 5.78 -20.02 -11.26
C TYR A 136 5.11 -20.14 -9.88
N GLN A 137 4.09 -20.98 -9.71
CA GLN A 137 3.36 -21.11 -8.45
C GLN A 137 4.27 -21.34 -7.22
N ASP A 138 5.38 -22.07 -7.37
CA ASP A 138 6.31 -22.39 -6.29
C ASP A 138 7.53 -21.45 -6.25
N LYS A 139 7.60 -20.47 -7.17
CA LYS A 139 8.71 -19.51 -7.23
C LYS A 139 8.62 -18.52 -6.07
N LYS A 140 9.76 -18.30 -5.39
CA LYS A 140 9.87 -17.26 -4.35
C LYS A 140 9.76 -15.87 -4.97
N ALA A 141 9.05 -15.00 -4.29
CA ALA A 141 8.84 -13.61 -4.69
C ALA A 141 9.14 -12.64 -3.54
N TYR A 142 9.55 -11.45 -3.92
CA TYR A 142 9.63 -10.26 -3.08
C TYR A 142 9.23 -9.06 -3.93
N ASP A 143 8.86 -7.97 -3.30
CA ASP A 143 8.38 -6.75 -3.95
C ASP A 143 9.19 -6.35 -5.20
N LEU A 144 10.51 -6.20 -5.06
CA LEU A 144 11.36 -5.75 -6.17
C LEU A 144 11.43 -6.77 -7.33
N LEU A 145 11.36 -8.07 -7.02
CA LEU A 145 11.34 -9.10 -8.05
C LEU A 145 10.05 -9.03 -8.86
N ILE A 146 8.92 -8.76 -8.21
CA ILE A 146 7.64 -8.56 -8.87
C ILE A 146 7.60 -7.27 -9.68
N GLN A 147 8.16 -6.16 -9.16
CA GLN A 147 8.32 -4.94 -9.97
C GLN A 147 9.09 -5.21 -11.27
N SER A 148 10.12 -6.07 -11.21
CA SER A 148 10.90 -6.47 -12.39
C SER A 148 10.07 -7.32 -13.37
N GLU A 149 9.42 -8.37 -12.87
CA GLU A 149 8.65 -9.33 -13.71
C GLU A 149 7.38 -8.71 -14.32
N SER A 150 6.76 -7.74 -13.66
CA SER A 150 5.55 -7.05 -14.15
C SER A 150 5.80 -6.04 -15.25
N GLY A 151 7.05 -5.81 -15.64
CA GLY A 151 7.41 -4.79 -16.62
C GLY A 151 7.51 -3.36 -16.06
N PHE A 152 7.25 -3.15 -14.76
CA PHE A 152 7.28 -1.82 -14.14
C PHE A 152 8.63 -1.10 -14.34
N LEU A 153 9.74 -1.83 -14.19
CA LEU A 153 11.08 -1.26 -14.40
C LEU A 153 11.34 -0.85 -15.86
N SER A 154 10.60 -1.41 -16.82
CA SER A 154 10.80 -1.08 -18.24
C SER A 154 10.30 0.32 -18.59
N VAL A 155 9.40 0.90 -17.80
CA VAL A 155 8.79 2.22 -18.04
C VAL A 155 9.13 3.25 -16.96
N THR A 156 9.88 2.86 -15.91
CA THR A 156 10.23 3.71 -14.77
C THR A 156 11.74 3.90 -14.70
N GLY A 157 12.18 5.15 -14.56
CA GLY A 157 13.60 5.53 -14.51
C GLY A 157 13.98 6.52 -15.59
N THR A 158 15.28 6.68 -15.82
CA THR A 158 15.84 7.50 -16.91
C THR A 158 16.04 6.65 -18.19
N ALA A 159 16.41 7.29 -19.28
CA ALA A 159 16.74 6.57 -20.52
C ALA A 159 17.85 5.54 -20.29
N GLU A 160 18.82 5.87 -19.45
CA GLU A 160 20.01 5.07 -19.16
C GLU A 160 19.75 4.00 -18.12
N GLU A 161 18.93 4.30 -17.09
CA GLU A 161 18.78 3.44 -15.91
C GLU A 161 17.32 3.19 -15.54
N PRO A 162 16.88 1.90 -15.47
CA PRO A 162 15.60 1.54 -14.87
C PRO A 162 15.64 1.77 -13.35
N VAL A 163 14.56 2.30 -12.78
CA VAL A 163 14.48 2.63 -11.35
C VAL A 163 13.25 1.98 -10.74
N LYS A 164 13.41 1.37 -9.55
CA LYS A 164 12.29 0.83 -8.78
C LYS A 164 11.45 1.95 -8.14
N ALA A 165 10.21 1.64 -7.76
CA ALA A 165 9.46 2.51 -6.86
C ALA A 165 10.17 2.62 -5.49
N GLY A 166 10.13 3.80 -4.88
CA GLY A 166 10.74 4.04 -3.57
C GLY A 166 10.02 3.34 -2.41
N CYS A 167 8.78 2.92 -2.60
CA CYS A 167 7.98 2.13 -1.65
C CYS A 167 7.78 0.70 -2.17
N SER A 168 7.30 -0.20 -1.30
CA SER A 168 7.00 -1.60 -1.66
C SER A 168 5.69 -1.69 -2.46
N ILE A 169 5.70 -1.18 -3.70
CA ILE A 169 4.50 -0.96 -4.51
C ILE A 169 3.79 -2.27 -4.89
N ALA A 170 4.53 -3.35 -5.10
CA ALA A 170 3.95 -4.67 -5.41
C ALA A 170 3.23 -5.27 -4.19
N ASP A 171 3.83 -5.14 -3.00
CA ASP A 171 3.17 -5.52 -1.74
C ASP A 171 1.92 -4.69 -1.49
N ILE A 172 2.00 -3.37 -1.69
CA ILE A 172 0.87 -2.44 -1.50
C ILE A 172 -0.26 -2.79 -2.46
N SER A 173 0.03 -3.02 -3.74
CA SER A 173 -0.98 -3.38 -4.73
C SER A 173 -1.70 -4.68 -4.35
N ALA A 174 -0.96 -5.74 -4.03
CA ALA A 174 -1.53 -7.00 -3.60
C ALA A 174 -2.37 -6.85 -2.30
N GLY A 175 -1.87 -6.07 -1.33
CA GLY A 175 -2.60 -5.77 -0.11
C GLY A 175 -3.92 -5.01 -0.34
N MET A 176 -3.96 -4.10 -1.32
CA MET A 176 -5.18 -3.39 -1.72
C MET A 176 -6.19 -4.31 -2.41
N TYR A 177 -5.73 -5.17 -3.34
CA TYR A 177 -6.61 -6.13 -4.00
C TYR A 177 -7.13 -7.18 -3.02
N ALA A 178 -6.31 -7.66 -2.08
CA ALA A 178 -6.75 -8.56 -1.03
C ALA A 178 -7.82 -7.90 -0.14
N TYR A 179 -7.60 -6.65 0.29
CA TYR A 179 -8.58 -5.89 1.07
C TYR A 179 -9.92 -5.77 0.33
N SER A 180 -9.92 -5.32 -0.92
CA SER A 180 -11.15 -5.15 -1.71
C SER A 180 -11.84 -6.49 -2.01
N ALA A 181 -11.07 -7.55 -2.30
CA ALA A 181 -11.61 -8.88 -2.54
C ALA A 181 -12.26 -9.49 -1.28
N ILE A 182 -11.67 -9.28 -0.11
CA ILE A 182 -12.27 -9.71 1.17
C ILE A 182 -13.59 -8.97 1.42
N LEU A 183 -13.66 -7.66 1.17
CA LEU A 183 -14.93 -6.91 1.29
C LEU A 183 -16.00 -7.46 0.34
N ASN A 184 -15.63 -7.76 -0.91
CA ASN A 184 -16.54 -8.36 -1.90
C ASN A 184 -17.00 -9.75 -1.46
N ALA A 185 -16.11 -10.58 -0.91
CA ALA A 185 -16.45 -11.91 -0.40
C ALA A 185 -17.37 -11.83 0.83
N LEU A 186 -17.17 -10.88 1.74
CA LEU A 186 -18.06 -10.64 2.88
C LEU A 186 -19.46 -10.23 2.40
N LEU A 187 -19.57 -9.36 1.42
CA LEU A 187 -20.85 -8.97 0.80
C LEU A 187 -21.53 -10.14 0.08
N LEU A 188 -20.77 -10.96 -0.65
CA LEU A 188 -21.30 -12.16 -1.30
C LEU A 188 -21.79 -13.17 -0.27
N ARG A 189 -21.03 -13.39 0.83
CA ARG A 189 -21.41 -14.29 1.92
C ARG A 189 -22.73 -13.90 2.59
N GLN A 190 -23.03 -12.60 2.67
CA GLN A 190 -24.35 -12.15 3.21
C GLN A 190 -25.51 -12.64 2.34
N LYS A 191 -25.29 -12.81 1.03
CA LYS A 191 -26.31 -13.27 0.08
C LYS A 191 -26.39 -14.78 -0.02
N THR A 192 -25.24 -15.47 0.06
CA THR A 192 -25.14 -16.91 -0.21
C THR A 192 -25.09 -17.77 1.06
N GLY A 193 -24.70 -17.17 2.18
CA GLY A 193 -24.40 -17.89 3.41
C GLY A 193 -23.05 -18.62 3.43
N ALA A 194 -22.35 -18.70 2.30
CA ALA A 194 -21.10 -19.46 2.11
C ALA A 194 -19.86 -18.57 2.08
N GLY A 195 -18.75 -19.08 2.63
CA GLY A 195 -17.42 -18.53 2.44
C GLY A 195 -16.87 -18.80 1.03
N SER A 196 -15.68 -18.28 0.77
CA SER A 196 -15.03 -18.44 -0.54
C SER A 196 -13.53 -18.42 -0.42
N ARG A 197 -12.85 -18.89 -1.47
CA ARG A 197 -11.42 -18.72 -1.65
C ARG A 197 -11.14 -17.45 -2.43
N ILE A 198 -10.11 -16.74 -1.99
CA ILE A 198 -9.53 -15.59 -2.68
C ILE A 198 -8.05 -15.92 -2.90
N ASP A 199 -7.60 -15.86 -4.15
CA ASP A 199 -6.19 -16.01 -4.53
C ASP A 199 -5.72 -14.66 -5.11
N VAL A 200 -4.73 -14.04 -4.46
CA VAL A 200 -4.16 -12.75 -4.87
C VAL A 200 -2.71 -12.94 -5.24
N SER A 201 -2.41 -12.73 -6.51
CA SER A 201 -1.05 -12.73 -7.04
C SER A 201 -0.47 -11.32 -7.03
N MET A 202 0.72 -11.16 -6.44
CA MET A 202 1.45 -9.88 -6.51
C MET A 202 1.77 -9.49 -7.95
N LEU A 203 2.10 -10.49 -8.81
CA LEU A 203 2.36 -10.24 -10.23
C LEU A 203 1.13 -9.68 -10.92
N GLU A 204 -0.02 -10.34 -10.80
CA GLU A 204 -1.27 -9.89 -11.44
C GLU A 204 -1.71 -8.52 -10.90
N SER A 205 -1.55 -8.28 -9.60
CA SER A 205 -1.85 -6.99 -8.97
C SER A 205 -1.01 -5.85 -9.55
N MET A 206 0.27 -6.10 -9.85
CA MET A 206 1.13 -5.12 -10.50
C MET A 206 0.83 -4.97 -11.99
N VAL A 207 0.54 -6.07 -12.69
CA VAL A 207 0.22 -6.05 -14.13
C VAL A 207 -1.09 -5.29 -14.39
N GLU A 208 -2.07 -5.36 -13.50
CA GLU A 208 -3.29 -4.55 -13.60
C GLU A 208 -2.95 -3.04 -13.64
N TRP A 209 -1.97 -2.58 -12.87
CA TRP A 209 -1.52 -1.18 -12.89
C TRP A 209 -0.70 -0.82 -14.12
N MET A 210 -0.20 -1.84 -14.83
CA MET A 210 0.54 -1.69 -16.09
C MET A 210 -0.37 -1.63 -17.33
N GLY A 211 -1.69 -1.56 -17.17
CA GLY A 211 -2.66 -1.58 -18.26
C GLY A 211 -2.39 -0.56 -19.36
N PHE A 212 -2.14 0.71 -19.02
CA PHE A 212 -1.76 1.73 -20.01
C PHE A 212 -0.46 1.39 -20.75
N PRO A 213 0.67 1.10 -20.12
CA PRO A 213 1.89 0.70 -20.81
C PRO A 213 1.73 -0.54 -21.70
N MET A 214 0.94 -1.53 -21.26
CA MET A 214 0.66 -2.73 -22.06
C MET A 214 -0.09 -2.40 -23.35
N TYR A 215 -1.19 -1.62 -23.27
CA TYR A 215 -1.93 -1.21 -24.45
C TYR A 215 -1.15 -0.25 -25.34
N TYR A 216 -0.25 0.57 -24.78
CA TYR A 216 0.64 1.43 -25.57
C TYR A 216 1.60 0.63 -26.44
N ALA A 217 2.04 -0.54 -25.97
CA ALA A 217 2.90 -1.50 -26.68
C ALA A 217 2.10 -2.60 -27.43
N PHE A 218 0.80 -2.38 -27.68
CA PHE A 218 -0.07 -3.35 -28.32
C PHE A 218 0.44 -3.70 -29.74
N GLU A 219 0.33 -4.98 -30.12
CA GLU A 219 0.80 -5.52 -31.41
C GLU A 219 2.28 -5.25 -31.74
N GLY A 220 3.11 -5.17 -30.70
CA GLY A 220 4.56 -4.97 -30.87
C GLY A 220 4.99 -3.51 -31.12
N ALA A 221 4.09 -2.56 -30.88
CA ALA A 221 4.46 -1.14 -30.87
C ALA A 221 5.51 -0.86 -29.79
N ALA A 222 6.32 0.19 -29.97
CA ALA A 222 7.33 0.58 -29.02
C ALA A 222 6.68 0.98 -27.67
N PRO A 223 7.17 0.46 -26.53
CA PRO A 223 6.64 0.82 -25.22
C PRO A 223 6.90 2.31 -24.87
N PRO A 224 6.20 2.86 -23.85
CA PRO A 224 6.53 4.18 -23.35
C PRO A 224 8.00 4.26 -22.93
N VAL A 225 8.67 5.34 -23.29
CA VAL A 225 10.06 5.56 -22.88
C VAL A 225 10.15 5.90 -21.39
N ARG A 226 11.25 5.53 -20.76
CA ARG A 226 11.56 6.02 -19.42
C ARG A 226 11.93 7.50 -19.51
N ALA A 227 11.19 8.35 -18.80
CA ALA A 227 11.30 9.82 -18.86
C ALA A 227 11.73 10.47 -17.54
N GLY A 228 12.34 9.69 -16.63
CA GLY A 228 12.69 10.16 -15.29
C GLY A 228 11.46 10.54 -14.49
N ALA A 229 11.44 11.76 -13.96
CA ALA A 229 10.30 12.31 -13.23
C ALA A 229 9.33 13.10 -14.15
N ALA A 230 9.55 13.10 -15.47
CA ALA A 230 8.67 13.76 -16.44
C ALA A 230 7.67 12.76 -17.04
N HIS A 231 6.56 13.28 -17.57
CA HIS A 231 5.61 12.44 -18.30
C HIS A 231 6.19 12.02 -19.66
N ALA A 232 5.99 10.74 -20.01
CA ALA A 232 6.59 10.17 -21.22
C ALA A 232 6.01 10.75 -22.51
N SER A 233 4.70 11.04 -22.57
CA SER A 233 3.96 11.41 -23.79
C SER A 233 3.22 12.75 -23.72
N ILE A 234 3.32 13.48 -22.61
CA ILE A 234 2.73 14.82 -22.44
C ILE A 234 3.83 15.81 -22.06
N TYR A 235 3.91 16.97 -22.75
CA TYR A 235 4.94 17.97 -22.47
C TYR A 235 4.42 19.41 -22.68
N PRO A 236 4.78 20.39 -21.79
CA PRO A 236 5.54 20.20 -20.55
C PRO A 236 4.71 19.53 -19.44
N TYR A 237 5.23 18.46 -18.87
CA TYR A 237 4.71 17.84 -17.66
C TYR A 237 5.89 17.14 -16.93
N GLY A 238 6.38 17.77 -15.88
CA GLY A 238 7.54 17.27 -15.13
C GLY A 238 8.19 18.32 -14.24
N PRO A 239 9.40 18.02 -13.72
CA PRO A 239 10.14 18.91 -12.84
C PRO A 239 10.96 19.94 -13.66
N PHE A 240 10.92 21.20 -13.19
CA PHE A 240 11.72 22.30 -13.76
C PHE A 240 12.51 22.99 -12.64
N PRO A 241 13.83 23.15 -12.80
CA PRO A 241 14.65 23.91 -11.86
C PRO A 241 14.31 25.39 -11.92
N VAL A 242 14.48 26.09 -10.81
CA VAL A 242 14.27 27.52 -10.67
C VAL A 242 15.52 28.20 -10.10
N GLY A 243 15.55 29.54 -10.14
CA GLY A 243 16.76 30.32 -9.86
C GLY A 243 17.31 30.25 -8.44
N ASP A 244 16.50 29.89 -7.45
CA ASP A 244 16.94 29.70 -6.05
C ASP A 244 17.48 28.29 -5.76
N GLY A 245 17.68 27.45 -6.79
CA GLY A 245 18.14 26.07 -6.67
C GLY A 245 17.03 25.08 -6.36
N GLY A 246 15.79 25.53 -6.22
CA GLY A 246 14.63 24.66 -6.01
C GLY A 246 14.12 24.04 -7.32
N THR A 247 13.06 23.22 -7.19
CA THR A 247 12.40 22.55 -8.31
C THR A 247 10.88 22.67 -8.15
N ILE A 248 10.21 23.02 -9.25
CA ILE A 248 8.75 23.00 -9.35
C ILE A 248 8.30 21.90 -10.30
N MET A 249 7.28 21.15 -9.91
CA MET A 249 6.55 20.23 -10.78
C MET A 249 5.38 20.99 -11.41
N LEU A 250 5.22 20.94 -12.73
CA LEU A 250 4.06 21.51 -13.42
C LEU A 250 3.58 20.58 -14.53
N GLY A 251 2.33 20.72 -14.94
CA GLY A 251 1.77 19.94 -16.04
C GLY A 251 0.69 20.68 -16.80
N LEU A 252 0.71 20.56 -18.12
CA LEU A 252 -0.28 21.09 -19.04
C LEU A 252 -1.01 19.96 -19.74
N GLN A 253 -2.34 20.03 -19.79
CA GLN A 253 -3.16 18.94 -20.33
C GLN A 253 -3.83 19.30 -21.68
N ASN A 254 -3.86 20.58 -22.06
CA ASN A 254 -4.56 21.05 -23.25
C ASN A 254 -3.97 22.34 -23.84
N GLU A 255 -4.40 22.68 -25.06
CA GLU A 255 -3.88 23.83 -25.80
C GLU A 255 -4.29 25.19 -25.21
N ARG A 256 -5.40 25.24 -24.44
CA ARG A 256 -5.77 26.47 -23.72
C ARG A 256 -4.76 26.78 -22.62
N GLU A 257 -4.41 25.77 -21.83
CA GLU A 257 -3.40 25.90 -20.78
C GLU A 257 -2.02 26.24 -21.37
N TRP A 258 -1.67 25.68 -22.54
CA TRP A 258 -0.43 26.00 -23.23
C TRP A 258 -0.33 27.50 -23.57
N ARG A 259 -1.40 28.08 -24.17
CA ARG A 259 -1.42 29.52 -24.49
C ARG A 259 -1.33 30.40 -23.23
N VAL A 260 -2.08 30.04 -22.18
CA VAL A 260 -2.03 30.74 -20.91
C VAL A 260 -0.63 30.66 -20.27
N PHE A 261 -0.02 29.47 -20.30
CA PHE A 261 1.33 29.25 -19.78
C PHE A 261 2.37 30.12 -20.50
N CYS A 262 2.35 30.16 -21.85
CA CYS A 262 3.23 31.02 -22.62
C CYS A 262 3.04 32.52 -22.28
N ALA A 263 1.79 32.97 -22.23
CA ALA A 263 1.50 34.39 -22.03
C ALA A 263 1.72 34.86 -20.59
N GLN A 264 1.26 34.12 -19.59
CA GLN A 264 1.21 34.58 -18.20
C GLN A 264 2.38 34.07 -17.36
N VAL A 265 2.83 32.84 -17.57
CA VAL A 265 3.89 32.22 -16.78
C VAL A 265 5.26 32.52 -17.37
N LEU A 266 5.47 32.17 -18.66
CA LEU A 266 6.73 32.41 -19.35
C LEU A 266 6.89 33.89 -19.75
N ARG A 267 5.79 34.63 -19.94
CA ARG A 267 5.74 35.99 -20.47
C ARG A 267 6.33 36.10 -21.89
N GLN A 268 6.08 35.08 -22.70
CA GLN A 268 6.49 34.91 -24.08
C GLN A 268 5.31 34.34 -24.89
N ALA A 269 4.29 35.18 -25.10
CA ALA A 269 3.02 34.76 -25.72
C ALA A 269 3.21 34.18 -27.14
N GLU A 270 4.26 34.62 -27.86
CA GLU A 270 4.63 34.18 -29.18
C GLU A 270 5.03 32.71 -29.27
N LEU A 271 5.48 32.10 -28.16
CA LEU A 271 5.78 30.67 -28.12
C LEU A 271 4.54 29.80 -28.36
N ALA A 272 3.33 30.33 -28.13
CA ALA A 272 2.09 29.60 -28.37
C ALA A 272 1.86 29.35 -29.89
N GLU A 273 2.44 30.18 -30.74
CA GLU A 273 2.35 30.11 -32.22
C GLU A 273 3.65 29.58 -32.87
N ASP A 274 4.66 29.23 -32.10
CA ASP A 274 5.91 28.66 -32.62
C ASP A 274 5.62 27.27 -33.24
N PRO A 275 5.97 27.07 -34.54
CA PRO A 275 5.70 25.80 -35.23
C PRO A 275 6.23 24.55 -34.53
N ARG A 276 7.29 24.70 -33.74
CA ARG A 276 7.88 23.58 -32.94
C ARG A 276 6.99 23.13 -31.78
N PHE A 277 6.02 23.95 -31.34
CA PHE A 277 5.27 23.76 -30.09
C PHE A 277 3.74 23.80 -30.24
N LEU A 278 3.23 23.87 -31.49
CA LEU A 278 1.79 24.05 -31.79
C LEU A 278 0.87 22.95 -31.24
N GLY A 279 1.41 21.80 -30.88
CA GLY A 279 0.60 20.73 -30.32
C GLY A 279 1.44 19.82 -29.42
N ASN A 280 0.77 19.02 -28.57
CA ASN A 280 1.46 18.15 -27.62
C ASN A 280 2.52 17.24 -28.28
N SER A 281 2.23 16.65 -29.43
CA SER A 281 3.18 15.78 -30.13
C SER A 281 4.44 16.54 -30.54
N LEU A 282 4.30 17.79 -31.03
CA LEU A 282 5.42 18.65 -31.40
C LEU A 282 6.20 19.11 -30.18
N ARG A 283 5.53 19.49 -29.09
CA ARG A 283 6.17 19.81 -27.80
C ARG A 283 6.95 18.63 -27.25
N THR A 284 6.40 17.43 -27.35
CA THR A 284 7.08 16.21 -26.90
C THR A 284 8.28 15.88 -27.75
N ALA A 285 8.19 16.03 -29.08
CA ALA A 285 9.32 15.83 -30.01
C ALA A 285 10.44 16.87 -29.81
N ASN A 286 10.09 18.10 -29.44
CA ASN A 286 11.03 19.21 -29.23
C ASN A 286 11.25 19.54 -27.76
N ARG A 287 11.09 18.52 -26.85
CA ARG A 287 11.09 18.72 -25.40
C ARG A 287 12.35 19.38 -24.85
N GLU A 288 13.52 19.08 -25.38
CA GLU A 288 14.77 19.66 -24.93
C GLU A 288 14.86 21.18 -25.26
N ALA A 289 14.45 21.58 -26.46
CA ALA A 289 14.39 22.98 -26.82
C ALA A 289 13.37 23.77 -25.95
N LEU A 290 12.19 23.19 -25.73
CA LEU A 290 11.16 23.80 -24.88
C LEU A 290 11.59 23.84 -23.43
N ARG A 291 12.27 22.79 -22.94
CA ARG A 291 12.84 22.78 -21.61
C ARG A 291 13.81 23.91 -21.36
N ALA A 292 14.71 24.15 -22.31
CA ALA A 292 15.69 25.23 -22.22
C ALA A 292 15.01 26.61 -22.06
N LEU A 293 13.97 26.88 -22.85
CA LEU A 293 13.20 28.14 -22.78
C LEU A 293 12.48 28.28 -21.42
N ILE A 294 11.87 27.21 -20.90
CA ILE A 294 11.20 27.23 -19.59
C ILE A 294 12.21 27.46 -18.47
N VAL A 295 13.34 26.75 -18.49
CA VAL A 295 14.40 26.90 -17.47
C VAL A 295 14.99 28.29 -17.49
N GLU A 296 15.21 28.86 -18.67
CA GLU A 296 15.67 30.25 -18.82
C GLU A 296 14.68 31.23 -18.22
N ALA A 297 13.39 31.09 -18.55
CA ALA A 297 12.35 31.96 -18.00
C ALA A 297 12.21 31.87 -16.46
N PHE A 298 12.59 30.73 -15.87
CA PHE A 298 12.55 30.50 -14.42
C PHE A 298 13.87 30.82 -13.70
N SER A 299 14.97 31.02 -14.42
CA SER A 299 16.33 31.15 -13.87
C SER A 299 16.53 32.32 -12.89
N GLY A 300 15.74 33.37 -13.02
CA GLY A 300 15.76 34.54 -12.11
C GLY A 300 14.67 34.52 -11.02
N LEU A 301 13.92 33.42 -10.88
CA LEU A 301 12.77 33.34 -9.99
C LEU A 301 12.99 32.33 -8.89
N THR A 302 12.37 32.57 -7.72
CA THR A 302 12.28 31.57 -6.65
C THR A 302 11.14 30.57 -6.90
N VAL A 303 11.17 29.42 -6.21
CA VAL A 303 10.06 28.44 -6.23
C VAL A 303 8.72 29.15 -5.95
N GLN A 304 8.67 30.04 -4.95
CA GLN A 304 7.44 30.72 -4.59
C GLN A 304 6.95 31.64 -5.73
N GLN A 305 7.83 32.42 -6.35
CA GLN A 305 7.44 33.30 -7.45
C GLN A 305 6.92 32.54 -8.68
N VAL A 306 7.50 31.37 -8.98
CA VAL A 306 6.99 30.52 -10.08
C VAL A 306 5.66 29.89 -9.68
N THR A 307 5.53 29.42 -8.42
CA THR A 307 4.26 28.89 -7.89
C THR A 307 3.15 29.92 -8.00
N ASP A 308 3.38 31.17 -7.54
CA ASP A 308 2.39 32.26 -7.61
C ASP A 308 1.94 32.51 -9.06
N ARG A 309 2.87 32.56 -10.02
CA ARG A 309 2.53 32.72 -11.46
C ARG A 309 1.70 31.56 -12.00
N LEU A 310 2.00 30.32 -11.58
CA LEU A 310 1.26 29.13 -12.01
C LEU A 310 -0.14 29.11 -11.40
N GLU A 311 -0.29 29.47 -10.13
CA GLU A 311 -1.57 29.55 -9.44
C GLU A 311 -2.46 30.65 -10.02
N ASP A 312 -1.91 31.86 -10.25
CA ASP A 312 -2.62 32.98 -10.90
C ASP A 312 -3.09 32.61 -12.31
N ALA A 313 -2.27 31.85 -13.04
CA ALA A 313 -2.59 31.32 -14.36
C ALA A 313 -3.50 30.08 -14.34
N GLN A 314 -3.84 29.57 -13.18
CA GLN A 314 -4.58 28.30 -12.98
C GLN A 314 -3.93 27.10 -13.68
N ILE A 315 -2.62 27.04 -13.67
CA ILE A 315 -1.82 25.92 -14.19
C ILE A 315 -1.48 24.96 -13.03
N ALA A 316 -1.72 23.66 -13.28
CA ALA A 316 -1.43 22.61 -12.29
C ALA A 316 0.05 22.59 -11.93
N ASN A 317 0.34 22.67 -10.64
CA ASN A 317 1.69 22.67 -10.12
C ASN A 317 1.78 22.00 -8.75
N ALA A 318 2.99 21.60 -8.36
CA ALA A 318 3.28 21.05 -7.04
C ALA A 318 4.75 21.27 -6.67
N ARG A 319 5.03 21.34 -5.38
CA ARG A 319 6.40 21.25 -4.86
C ARG A 319 6.87 19.81 -4.87
N VAL A 320 8.14 19.57 -5.12
CA VAL A 320 8.78 18.27 -4.92
C VAL A 320 9.15 18.16 -3.44
N ASN A 321 8.29 17.53 -2.64
CA ASN A 321 8.51 17.39 -1.20
C ASN A 321 9.42 16.19 -0.90
N ASP A 322 10.28 16.35 0.08
CA ASP A 322 10.89 15.25 0.83
C ASP A 322 9.94 14.75 1.96
N MET A 323 10.38 13.77 2.73
CA MET A 323 9.57 13.24 3.84
C MET A 323 9.32 14.27 4.94
N ALA A 324 10.22 15.22 5.19
CA ALA A 324 10.00 16.31 6.14
C ALA A 324 8.88 17.24 5.64
N GLY A 325 8.89 17.57 4.35
CA GLY A 325 7.82 18.32 3.70
C GLY A 325 6.47 17.61 3.76
N VAL A 326 6.43 16.27 3.64
CA VAL A 326 5.19 15.49 3.81
C VAL A 326 4.68 15.55 5.25
N TRP A 327 5.55 15.40 6.26
CA TRP A 327 5.18 15.55 7.67
C TRP A 327 4.61 16.95 7.99
N ALA A 328 5.14 17.97 7.34
CA ALA A 328 4.71 19.36 7.52
C ALA A 328 3.60 19.81 6.57
N HIS A 329 3.09 18.92 5.69
CA HIS A 329 2.24 19.29 4.57
C HIS A 329 0.97 20.03 5.03
N PRO A 330 0.74 21.29 4.56
CA PRO A 330 -0.34 22.13 5.07
C PRO A 330 -1.73 21.54 4.83
N GLN A 331 -1.95 20.87 3.70
CA GLN A 331 -3.23 20.24 3.38
C GLN A 331 -3.52 19.05 4.30
N LEU A 332 -2.51 18.26 4.68
CA LEU A 332 -2.71 17.15 5.61
C LEU A 332 -3.01 17.66 7.02
N ARG A 333 -2.39 18.76 7.44
CA ARG A 333 -2.66 19.42 8.72
C ARG A 333 -4.04 20.06 8.75
N ALA A 334 -4.39 20.86 7.74
CA ALA A 334 -5.69 21.51 7.65
C ALA A 334 -6.86 20.53 7.60
N ARG A 335 -6.64 19.33 7.06
CA ARG A 335 -7.62 18.24 7.06
C ARG A 335 -7.52 17.32 8.27
N GLU A 336 -6.70 17.64 9.25
CA GLU A 336 -6.52 16.85 10.47
C GLU A 336 -6.25 15.36 10.19
N ARG A 337 -5.33 15.08 9.19
CA ARG A 337 -5.08 13.70 8.75
C ARG A 337 -4.15 12.92 9.65
N TRP A 338 -3.63 13.51 10.71
CA TRP A 338 -2.74 12.86 11.67
C TRP A 338 -3.50 12.53 12.97
N SER A 339 -3.23 11.36 13.51
CA SER A 339 -3.72 10.88 14.80
C SER A 339 -2.56 10.37 15.63
N GLU A 340 -2.78 10.17 16.91
CA GLU A 340 -1.83 9.54 17.82
C GLU A 340 -2.22 8.08 18.04
N VAL A 341 -1.23 7.18 18.01
CA VAL A 341 -1.40 5.74 18.20
C VAL A 341 -0.38 5.25 19.23
N GLY A 342 -0.84 4.47 20.18
CA GLY A 342 0.06 3.80 21.14
C GLY A 342 0.97 2.78 20.47
N SER A 343 2.15 2.57 21.04
CA SER A 343 3.08 1.51 20.65
C SER A 343 3.92 1.05 21.83
N PRO A 344 4.67 -0.05 21.75
CA PRO A 344 5.63 -0.44 22.79
C PRO A 344 6.68 0.64 23.12
N ALA A 345 6.96 1.55 22.18
CA ALA A 345 7.88 2.68 22.37
C ALA A 345 7.16 4.00 22.76
N GLY A 346 5.92 3.92 23.23
CA GLY A 346 5.08 5.06 23.56
C GLY A 346 4.18 5.53 22.41
N VAL A 347 3.64 6.73 22.53
CA VAL A 347 2.73 7.29 21.53
C VAL A 347 3.51 7.75 20.29
N ILE A 348 3.01 7.40 19.12
CA ILE A 348 3.58 7.78 17.80
C ILE A 348 2.49 8.39 16.92
N PRO A 349 2.85 9.31 16.02
CA PRO A 349 1.91 9.83 15.02
C PRO A 349 1.60 8.76 13.97
N ALA A 350 0.35 8.73 13.53
CA ALA A 350 -0.12 7.85 12.47
C ALA A 350 -1.06 8.58 11.52
N LEU A 351 -0.93 8.32 10.23
CA LEU A 351 -1.84 8.86 9.23
C LEU A 351 -3.18 8.10 9.30
N LEU A 352 -4.28 8.85 9.32
CA LEU A 352 -5.62 8.28 9.19
C LEU A 352 -5.79 7.60 7.82
N PRO A 353 -6.65 6.58 7.69
CA PRO A 353 -6.98 6.00 6.39
C PRO A 353 -7.32 7.06 5.36
N PRO A 354 -6.93 6.90 4.07
CA PRO A 354 -7.08 7.95 3.06
C PRO A 354 -8.54 8.32 2.78
N ALA A 355 -9.45 7.34 2.85
CA ALA A 355 -10.88 7.59 2.75
C ALA A 355 -11.43 8.08 4.10
N SER A 356 -12.19 9.15 4.08
CA SER A 356 -12.94 9.67 5.23
C SER A 356 -14.44 9.47 5.01
N SER A 357 -15.15 9.12 6.08
CA SER A 357 -16.61 8.96 6.08
C SER A 357 -17.22 9.88 7.14
N ASN A 358 -18.41 10.39 6.88
CA ASN A 358 -19.21 11.09 7.88
C ASN A 358 -20.07 10.15 8.74
N ALA A 359 -20.08 8.84 8.42
CA ALA A 359 -20.89 7.83 9.08
C ALA A 359 -20.15 7.12 10.23
N PHE A 360 -18.83 7.04 10.19
CA PHE A 360 -18.01 6.38 11.20
C PHE A 360 -16.60 6.94 11.25
N ALA A 361 -15.92 6.75 12.39
CA ALA A 361 -14.49 7.01 12.56
C ALA A 361 -13.69 5.70 12.45
N PRO A 362 -12.50 5.70 11.82
CA PRO A 362 -11.65 4.53 11.78
C PRO A 362 -11.16 4.15 13.17
N ARG A 363 -10.81 2.87 13.37
CA ARG A 363 -10.12 2.41 14.57
C ARG A 363 -8.65 2.81 14.47
N MET A 364 -8.13 3.40 15.56
CA MET A 364 -6.74 3.85 15.65
C MET A 364 -6.12 3.35 16.97
N ASP A 365 -6.27 2.05 17.23
CA ASP A 365 -5.76 1.40 18.43
C ASP A 365 -4.24 1.17 18.35
N PRO A 366 -3.56 0.84 19.46
CA PRO A 366 -2.11 0.66 19.50
C PRO A 366 -1.57 -0.40 18.53
N VAL A 367 -0.28 -0.23 18.20
CA VAL A 367 0.56 -1.27 17.59
C VAL A 367 0.98 -2.25 18.68
N PRO A 368 0.74 -3.56 18.56
CA PRO A 368 1.02 -4.50 19.63
C PRO A 368 2.53 -4.86 19.73
N ALA A 369 2.99 -5.13 20.95
CA ALA A 369 4.23 -5.88 21.15
C ALA A 369 4.06 -7.35 20.71
N VAL A 370 5.16 -8.09 20.56
CA VAL A 370 5.10 -9.54 20.25
C VAL A 370 4.36 -10.25 21.37
N GLY A 371 3.32 -11.00 21.03
CA GLY A 371 2.55 -11.80 21.96
C GLY A 371 1.73 -11.01 23.00
N GLN A 372 1.61 -9.69 22.82
CA GLN A 372 0.93 -8.82 23.79
C GLN A 372 -0.47 -9.30 24.16
N ASN A 373 -1.16 -9.93 23.25
CA ASN A 373 -2.57 -10.34 23.43
C ASN A 373 -2.70 -11.87 23.61
N THR A 374 -1.61 -12.61 23.71
CA THR A 374 -1.64 -14.08 23.74
C THR A 374 -2.60 -14.62 24.79
N ASP A 375 -2.44 -14.25 26.06
CA ASP A 375 -3.25 -14.76 27.15
C ASP A 375 -4.72 -14.34 27.03
N GLN A 376 -4.94 -13.08 26.62
CA GLN A 376 -6.30 -12.56 26.42
C GLN A 376 -7.02 -13.29 25.29
N VAL A 377 -6.34 -13.57 24.18
CA VAL A 377 -6.91 -14.33 23.07
C VAL A 377 -7.20 -15.77 23.51
N LEU A 378 -6.27 -16.45 24.16
CA LEU A 378 -6.47 -17.81 24.67
C LEU A 378 -7.64 -17.89 25.65
N ALA A 379 -7.76 -16.94 26.57
CA ALA A 379 -8.90 -16.87 27.49
C ALA A 379 -10.23 -16.67 26.73
N SER A 380 -10.24 -15.85 25.66
CA SER A 380 -11.42 -15.66 24.81
C SER A 380 -11.83 -16.93 24.05
N LEU A 381 -10.90 -17.86 23.84
CA LEU A 381 -11.13 -19.19 23.26
C LEU A 381 -11.58 -20.24 24.28
N GLY A 382 -11.72 -19.85 25.55
CA GLY A 382 -12.18 -20.74 26.65
C GLY A 382 -11.10 -21.60 27.27
N TYR A 383 -9.81 -21.24 27.11
CA TYR A 383 -8.73 -21.92 27.86
C TYR A 383 -8.65 -21.40 29.29
N ALA A 384 -8.49 -22.31 30.24
CA ALA A 384 -8.32 -21.98 31.66
C ALA A 384 -6.90 -21.38 31.90
N PRO A 385 -6.71 -20.57 32.95
CA PRO A 385 -5.38 -19.98 33.25
C PRO A 385 -4.28 -21.03 33.40
N GLU A 386 -4.58 -22.20 33.91
CA GLU A 386 -3.65 -23.31 34.08
C GLU A 386 -3.22 -23.91 32.75
N GLU A 387 -4.13 -24.00 31.78
CA GLU A 387 -3.82 -24.44 30.39
C GLU A 387 -2.94 -23.40 29.69
N VAL A 388 -3.23 -22.11 29.85
CA VAL A 388 -2.40 -21.01 29.28
C VAL A 388 -1.00 -21.07 29.89
N ALA A 389 -0.85 -21.24 31.18
CA ALA A 389 0.45 -21.39 31.83
C ALA A 389 1.21 -22.62 31.32
N GLN A 390 0.52 -23.72 31.02
CA GLN A 390 1.11 -24.92 30.44
C GLN A 390 1.59 -24.66 28.99
N PHE A 391 0.85 -23.90 28.17
CA PHE A 391 1.28 -23.54 26.81
C PHE A 391 2.55 -22.70 26.82
N HIS A 392 2.66 -21.75 27.75
CA HIS A 392 3.91 -20.99 27.94
C HIS A 392 5.07 -21.91 28.38
N ALA A 393 4.86 -22.79 29.37
CA ALA A 393 5.89 -23.72 29.85
C ALA A 393 6.38 -24.71 28.77
N GLN A 394 5.51 -25.03 27.80
CA GLN A 394 5.81 -25.90 26.66
C GLN A 394 6.30 -25.14 25.43
N GLU A 395 6.50 -23.82 25.52
CA GLU A 395 6.89 -22.95 24.39
C GLU A 395 5.96 -23.11 23.17
N VAL A 396 4.66 -23.30 23.40
CA VAL A 396 3.63 -23.34 22.36
C VAL A 396 3.25 -21.90 21.95
N VAL A 397 3.27 -21.00 22.95
CA VAL A 397 2.90 -19.58 22.81
C VAL A 397 3.98 -18.65 23.36
#